data_7ca4ae3ed318e8354ae68b1f0d423b8d
#
_entry.id   7ca4ae3ed318e8354ae68b1f0d423b8d
#
_cell.length_a   1.000
_cell.length_b   1.000
_cell.length_c   1.000
_cell.angle_alpha   90.00
_cell.angle_beta   90.00
_cell.angle_gamma   90.00
#
_symmetry.space_group_name_H-M   'P 1'
#
loop_
_entity.id
_entity.type
_entity.pdbx_description
1 polymer ?
#
loop_
_entity_poly.entity_id
_entity_poly.type
_entity_poly.pdbx_seq_one_letter_code
_entity_poly.pdbx_strand_id
1 'polypeptide(L)'
;HPRVRRQRQMCIRDRAGREVSGYDNSLDDLFDNASFICTPCDGIPRYISDALVGLAQEMGFARTVVTTPEHHDEMIAFTSQIAHVLACSYVLSPLAPYHAGYSAGSYRDVSRVARINADMWTELFIDNKEPLVREIDDLVSNLMKFKYCIVNEDANELCELMKKGNKIKEEIG
;
A
#
# COMPACT_ATOMS: atom_id res chain seq x y z
N HIS A 1 -10.31 0.46 28.57
CA HIS A 1 -10.97 -0.72 28.02
C HIS A 1 -10.02 -1.36 27.03
N PRO A 2 -9.67 -2.66 27.15
CA PRO A 2 -8.99 -3.34 26.09
C PRO A 2 -9.95 -3.32 24.90
N ARG A 3 -9.58 -2.64 23.82
CA ARG A 3 -10.26 -2.78 22.54
C ARG A 3 -10.10 -4.25 22.17
N VAL A 4 -11.15 -5.03 22.39
CA VAL A 4 -11.28 -6.37 21.83
C VAL A 4 -11.02 -6.17 20.34
N ARG A 5 -9.93 -6.74 19.82
CA ARG A 5 -9.76 -6.88 18.36
C ARG A 5 -11.10 -7.40 17.88
N ARG A 6 -11.85 -6.56 17.14
CA ARG A 6 -13.10 -7.00 16.54
C ARG A 6 -12.75 -8.31 15.86
N GLN A 7 -13.40 -9.38 16.27
CA GLN A 7 -13.28 -10.67 15.62
C GLN A 7 -13.29 -10.38 14.13
N ARG A 8 -12.15 -10.65 13.48
CA ARG A 8 -12.02 -10.40 12.05
C ARG A 8 -13.01 -11.35 11.38
N GLN A 9 -14.22 -10.86 11.18
CA GLN A 9 -15.15 -11.50 10.28
C GLN A 9 -14.45 -11.59 8.93
N MET A 10 -14.70 -12.64 8.19
CA MET A 10 -14.16 -12.87 6.85
C MET A 10 -14.04 -11.53 6.12
N CYS A 11 -12.81 -11.01 6.03
CA CYS A 11 -12.58 -9.72 5.40
C CYS A 11 -12.50 -9.93 3.90
N ILE A 12 -13.52 -9.49 3.22
CA ILE A 12 -13.50 -9.25 1.79
C ILE A 12 -12.94 -7.84 1.62
N ARG A 13 -11.78 -7.71 0.97
CA ARG A 13 -11.27 -6.42 0.53
C ARG A 13 -11.22 -6.39 -0.98
N ASP A 14 -12.12 -5.64 -1.54
CA ASP A 14 -11.97 -5.19 -2.92
C ASP A 14 -10.89 -4.11 -2.97
N ARG A 15 -10.11 -4.12 -4.02
CA ARG A 15 -9.19 -3.04 -4.37
C ARG A 15 -9.76 -2.22 -5.53
N ALA A 16 -11.07 -2.27 -5.68
CA ALA A 16 -11.86 -1.48 -6.57
C ALA A 16 -12.27 -0.21 -5.85
N GLY A 17 -11.41 0.79 -5.82
CA GLY A 17 -11.68 2.04 -5.11
C GLY A 17 -11.39 3.25 -5.98
N ARG A 18 -12.23 4.28 -5.83
CA ARG A 18 -12.00 5.61 -6.37
C ARG A 18 -11.81 6.59 -5.21
N GLU A 19 -11.16 7.72 -5.48
CA GLU A 19 -10.96 8.81 -4.51
C GLU A 19 -12.26 9.57 -4.21
N VAL A 20 -13.39 9.16 -4.84
CA VAL A 20 -14.71 9.75 -4.68
C VAL A 20 -15.71 8.69 -4.21
N SER A 21 -16.64 9.06 -3.34
CA SER A 21 -17.67 8.19 -2.78
C SER A 21 -19.07 8.56 -3.29
N GLY A 22 -20.01 7.65 -3.14
CA GLY A 22 -21.42 7.84 -3.45
C GLY A 22 -21.88 7.13 -4.73
N TYR A 23 -23.16 6.82 -4.80
CA TYR A 23 -23.79 6.08 -5.90
C TYR A 23 -23.59 6.75 -7.26
N ASP A 24 -23.67 8.09 -7.31
CA ASP A 24 -23.51 8.88 -8.53
C ASP A 24 -22.10 8.76 -9.15
N ASN A 25 -21.15 8.22 -8.40
CA ASN A 25 -19.78 7.98 -8.84
C ASN A 25 -19.48 6.49 -9.10
N SER A 26 -20.50 5.63 -9.11
CA SER A 26 -20.35 4.22 -9.48
C SER A 26 -20.04 4.10 -10.99
N LEU A 27 -19.27 3.08 -11.34
CA LEU A 27 -18.91 2.75 -12.72
C LEU A 27 -19.24 1.27 -12.98
N ASP A 28 -19.65 0.95 -14.18
CA ASP A 28 -19.97 -0.41 -14.60
C ASP A 28 -18.71 -1.30 -14.63
N ASP A 29 -17.54 -0.69 -14.86
CA ASP A 29 -16.22 -1.33 -14.94
C ASP A 29 -15.39 -1.21 -13.64
N LEU A 30 -16.03 -0.88 -12.50
CA LEU A 30 -15.36 -0.63 -11.24
C LEU A 30 -14.44 -1.78 -10.79
N PHE A 31 -14.81 -3.01 -11.12
CA PHE A 31 -14.08 -4.22 -10.75
C PHE A 31 -13.05 -4.67 -11.79
N ASP A 32 -13.07 -4.10 -12.98
CA ASP A 32 -12.10 -4.39 -14.02
C ASP A 32 -10.70 -3.98 -13.54
N ASN A 33 -9.75 -4.87 -13.70
CA ASN A 33 -8.36 -4.71 -13.19
C ASN A 33 -8.22 -4.64 -11.65
N ALA A 34 -9.30 -4.78 -10.89
CA ALA A 34 -9.25 -4.85 -9.43
C ALA A 34 -8.96 -6.28 -8.94
N SER A 35 -8.40 -6.37 -7.74
CA SER A 35 -8.17 -7.65 -7.06
C SER A 35 -9.17 -7.83 -5.93
N PHE A 36 -9.77 -9.03 -5.87
CA PHE A 36 -10.57 -9.48 -4.76
C PHE A 36 -9.69 -10.30 -3.80
N ILE A 37 -9.59 -9.88 -2.55
CA ILE A 37 -8.79 -10.56 -1.54
C ILE A 37 -9.72 -11.13 -0.48
N CYS A 38 -9.67 -12.43 -0.29
CA CYS A 38 -10.44 -13.16 0.70
C CYS A 38 -9.50 -13.65 1.81
N THR A 39 -9.81 -13.28 3.05
CA THR A 39 -9.06 -13.71 4.24
C THR A 39 -10.00 -14.50 5.15
N PRO A 40 -10.20 -15.80 4.91
CA PRO A 40 -11.09 -16.61 5.73
C PRO A 40 -10.54 -16.72 7.16
N CYS A 41 -11.43 -16.62 8.14
CA CYS A 41 -11.09 -16.90 9.54
C CYS A 41 -10.95 -18.40 9.77
N ASP A 42 -10.23 -18.76 10.83
CA ASP A 42 -10.11 -20.15 11.26
C ASP A 42 -11.48 -20.80 11.45
N GLY A 43 -11.60 -22.05 10.97
CA GLY A 43 -12.84 -22.81 11.06
C GLY A 43 -13.87 -22.54 9.97
N ILE A 44 -13.65 -21.59 9.07
CA ILE A 44 -14.52 -21.38 7.90
C ILE A 44 -14.29 -22.52 6.88
N PRO A 45 -15.33 -23.26 6.49
CA PRO A 45 -15.22 -24.30 5.48
C PRO A 45 -14.76 -23.73 4.13
N ARG A 46 -13.85 -24.46 3.47
CA ARG A 46 -13.24 -24.02 2.21
C ARG A 46 -14.26 -23.71 1.11
N TYR A 47 -15.38 -24.47 1.05
CA TYR A 47 -16.40 -24.25 0.02
C TYR A 47 -17.01 -22.85 0.08
N ILE A 48 -17.00 -22.19 1.25
CA ILE A 48 -17.48 -20.79 1.40
C ILE A 48 -16.51 -19.82 0.72
N SER A 49 -15.21 -19.99 0.96
CA SER A 49 -14.19 -19.18 0.27
C SER A 49 -14.21 -19.42 -1.23
N ASP A 50 -14.38 -20.66 -1.67
CA ASP A 50 -14.47 -21.00 -3.09
C ASP A 50 -15.72 -20.37 -3.74
N ALA A 51 -16.85 -20.36 -3.05
CA ALA A 51 -18.09 -19.72 -3.53
C ALA A 51 -17.92 -18.19 -3.67
N LEU A 52 -17.23 -17.55 -2.71
CA LEU A 52 -16.95 -16.10 -2.77
C LEU A 52 -15.98 -15.73 -3.88
N VAL A 53 -14.96 -16.56 -4.10
CA VAL A 53 -14.05 -16.42 -5.24
C VAL A 53 -14.80 -16.54 -6.56
N GLY A 54 -15.70 -17.52 -6.69
CA GLY A 54 -16.56 -17.70 -7.86
C GLY A 54 -17.45 -16.47 -8.11
N LEU A 55 -18.09 -15.95 -7.06
CA LEU A 55 -18.90 -14.73 -7.16
C LEU A 55 -18.06 -13.52 -7.59
N ALA A 56 -16.86 -13.34 -7.04
CA ALA A 56 -15.98 -12.25 -7.43
C ALA A 56 -15.57 -12.33 -8.92
N GLN A 57 -15.33 -13.53 -9.42
CA GLN A 57 -15.04 -13.75 -10.85
C GLN A 57 -16.24 -13.40 -11.72
N GLU A 58 -17.46 -13.77 -11.33
CA GLU A 58 -18.70 -13.39 -12.02
C GLU A 58 -18.95 -11.88 -12.00
N MET A 59 -18.50 -11.18 -10.94
CA MET A 59 -18.57 -9.72 -10.82
C MET A 59 -17.52 -8.98 -11.67
N GLY A 60 -16.61 -9.68 -12.34
CA GLY A 60 -15.61 -9.07 -13.23
C GLY A 60 -14.27 -8.72 -12.58
N PHE A 61 -13.99 -9.18 -11.33
CA PHE A 61 -12.67 -8.97 -10.75
C PHE A 61 -11.57 -9.68 -11.56
N ALA A 62 -10.52 -8.93 -11.91
CA ALA A 62 -9.43 -9.43 -12.73
C ALA A 62 -8.58 -10.50 -12.02
N ARG A 63 -8.50 -10.43 -10.69
CA ARG A 63 -7.70 -11.33 -9.85
C ARG A 63 -8.44 -11.67 -8.56
N THR A 64 -8.28 -12.91 -8.12
CA THR A 64 -8.75 -13.35 -6.80
C THR A 64 -7.59 -13.93 -6.01
N VAL A 65 -7.47 -13.55 -4.74
CA VAL A 65 -6.42 -14.02 -3.83
C VAL A 65 -7.08 -14.54 -2.56
N VAL A 66 -6.73 -15.75 -2.15
CA VAL A 66 -7.12 -16.30 -0.84
C VAL A 66 -5.86 -16.35 0.01
N THR A 67 -5.87 -15.70 1.15
CA THR A 67 -4.68 -15.55 2.01
C THR A 67 -5.06 -15.50 3.48
N THR A 68 -4.08 -15.52 4.39
CA THR A 68 -4.33 -15.33 5.82
C THR A 68 -4.48 -13.84 6.15
N PRO A 69 -5.20 -13.49 7.24
CA PRO A 69 -5.29 -12.11 7.70
C PRO A 69 -3.91 -11.47 7.96
N GLU A 70 -2.98 -12.23 8.53
CA GLU A 70 -1.63 -11.76 8.85
C GLU A 70 -0.86 -11.39 7.59
N HIS A 71 -0.85 -12.28 6.60
CA HIS A 71 -0.17 -12.00 5.32
C HIS A 71 -0.83 -10.88 4.54
N HIS A 72 -2.18 -10.79 4.59
CA HIS A 72 -2.89 -9.64 4.04
C HIS A 72 -2.40 -8.33 4.66
N ASP A 73 -2.31 -8.27 6.00
CA ASP A 73 -1.92 -7.05 6.72
C ASP A 73 -0.47 -6.64 6.38
N GLU A 74 0.45 -7.60 6.24
CA GLU A 74 1.82 -7.37 5.78
C GLU A 74 1.83 -6.79 4.34
N MET A 75 1.09 -7.42 3.44
CA MET A 75 1.02 -6.95 2.05
C MET A 75 0.37 -5.57 1.92
N ILE A 76 -0.63 -5.25 2.75
CA ILE A 76 -1.24 -3.91 2.76
C ILE A 76 -0.30 -2.86 3.36
N ALA A 77 0.48 -3.21 4.38
CA ALA A 77 1.51 -2.33 4.89
C ALA A 77 2.49 -1.93 3.78
N PHE A 78 3.00 -2.91 3.04
CA PHE A 78 3.97 -2.70 1.96
C PHE A 78 3.36 -2.02 0.73
N THR A 79 2.23 -2.53 0.20
CA THR A 79 1.71 -2.08 -1.11
C THR A 79 0.87 -0.80 -1.06
N SER A 80 0.41 -0.40 0.14
CA SER A 80 -0.49 0.72 0.30
C SER A 80 -0.04 1.69 1.38
N GLN A 81 0.07 1.24 2.63
CA GLN A 81 0.23 2.14 3.76
C GLN A 81 1.57 2.87 3.76
N ILE A 82 2.68 2.16 3.48
CA ILE A 82 4.02 2.78 3.43
C ILE A 82 4.11 3.85 2.34
N ALA A 83 3.42 3.68 1.21
CA ALA A 83 3.40 4.68 0.14
C ALA A 83 2.77 6.01 0.61
N HIS A 84 1.71 5.95 1.41
CA HIS A 84 1.09 7.14 1.99
C HIS A 84 1.97 7.77 3.07
N VAL A 85 2.63 6.97 3.93
CA VAL A 85 3.60 7.47 4.91
C VAL A 85 4.75 8.19 4.21
N LEU A 86 5.32 7.58 3.16
CA LEU A 86 6.39 8.17 2.36
C LEU A 86 5.96 9.50 1.73
N ALA A 87 4.81 9.52 1.08
CA ALA A 87 4.30 10.71 0.41
C ALA A 87 4.02 11.86 1.40
N CYS A 88 3.36 11.55 2.53
CA CYS A 88 3.11 12.54 3.59
C CYS A 88 4.44 13.07 4.17
N SER A 89 5.40 12.18 4.45
CA SER A 89 6.71 12.59 4.96
C SER A 89 7.47 13.45 3.96
N TYR A 90 7.38 13.14 2.67
CA TYR A 90 8.03 13.89 1.60
C TYR A 90 7.51 15.34 1.49
N VAL A 91 6.19 15.53 1.56
CA VAL A 91 5.59 16.88 1.47
C VAL A 91 5.71 17.68 2.76
N LEU A 92 6.11 17.09 3.88
CA LEU A 92 6.47 17.81 5.11
C LEU A 92 7.83 18.53 5.02
N SER A 93 8.56 18.37 3.91
CA SER A 93 9.79 19.15 3.67
C SER A 93 9.50 20.65 3.72
N PRO A 94 10.36 21.46 4.39
CA PRO A 94 10.23 22.92 4.38
C PRO A 94 10.37 23.53 2.98
N LEU A 95 10.86 22.79 2.00
CA LEU A 95 10.94 23.20 0.59
C LEU A 95 9.65 22.96 -0.19
N ALA A 96 8.73 22.15 0.32
CA ALA A 96 7.51 21.80 -0.38
C ALA A 96 6.66 23.02 -0.84
N PRO A 97 6.51 24.11 -0.05
CA PRO A 97 5.78 25.29 -0.51
C PRO A 97 6.40 26.02 -1.71
N TYR A 98 7.69 25.78 -1.98
CA TYR A 98 8.46 26.48 -3.01
C TYR A 98 8.68 25.64 -4.27
N HIS A 99 7.99 24.50 -4.42
CA HIS A 99 8.23 23.56 -5.51
C HIS A 99 7.81 24.07 -6.90
N ALA A 100 6.96 25.12 -6.97
CA ALA A 100 6.41 25.61 -8.23
C ALA A 100 7.53 26.10 -9.16
N GLY A 101 7.49 25.61 -10.41
CA GLY A 101 8.53 25.89 -11.41
C GLY A 101 9.73 24.93 -11.38
N TYR A 102 9.92 24.16 -10.29
CA TYR A 102 10.99 23.16 -10.17
C TYR A 102 10.49 21.72 -10.23
N SER A 103 9.19 21.52 -10.00
CA SER A 103 8.60 20.17 -9.94
C SER A 103 8.26 19.65 -11.33
N ALA A 104 8.51 18.35 -11.54
CA ALA A 104 8.17 17.60 -12.74
C ALA A 104 7.38 16.31 -12.40
N GLY A 105 7.36 15.32 -13.30
CA GLY A 105 6.63 14.06 -13.12
C GLY A 105 6.94 13.37 -11.81
N SER A 106 8.22 13.16 -11.50
CA SER A 106 8.65 12.45 -10.29
C SER A 106 8.08 13.04 -9.00
N TYR A 107 8.07 14.37 -8.88
CA TYR A 107 7.46 15.03 -7.71
C TYR A 107 5.96 14.75 -7.64
N ARG A 108 5.24 14.87 -8.75
CA ARG A 108 3.79 14.63 -8.82
C ARG A 108 3.46 13.17 -8.48
N ASP A 109 4.22 12.24 -9.02
CA ASP A 109 3.97 10.81 -8.81
C ASP A 109 4.13 10.43 -7.34
N VAL A 110 5.18 10.90 -6.67
CA VAL A 110 5.41 10.63 -5.25
C VAL A 110 4.43 11.39 -4.35
N SER A 111 4.18 12.68 -4.60
CA SER A 111 3.37 13.52 -3.72
C SER A 111 1.86 13.34 -3.89
N ARG A 112 1.39 12.77 -5.00
CA ARG A 112 -0.03 12.64 -5.33
C ARG A 112 -0.84 11.98 -4.22
N VAL A 113 -0.30 10.92 -3.64
CA VAL A 113 -0.97 10.14 -2.59
C VAL A 113 -0.84 10.73 -1.18
N ALA A 114 -0.23 11.91 -1.02
CA ALA A 114 -0.20 12.64 0.24
C ALA A 114 -1.53 13.35 0.56
N ARG A 115 -2.42 13.53 -0.44
CA ARG A 115 -3.75 14.09 -0.22
C ARG A 115 -4.70 12.99 0.25
N ILE A 116 -4.85 12.86 1.56
CA ILE A 116 -5.58 11.77 2.21
C ILE A 116 -6.62 12.29 3.20
N ASN A 117 -7.61 11.46 3.54
CA ASN A 117 -8.47 11.69 4.69
C ASN A 117 -7.70 11.32 5.97
N ALA A 118 -7.23 12.31 6.72
CA ALA A 118 -6.35 12.11 7.87
C ALA A 118 -6.98 11.24 8.97
N ASP A 119 -8.27 11.42 9.27
CA ASP A 119 -8.94 10.65 10.32
C ASP A 119 -9.00 9.16 9.96
N MET A 120 -9.48 8.86 8.77
CA MET A 120 -9.58 7.48 8.28
C MET A 120 -8.20 6.79 8.23
N TRP A 121 -7.18 7.47 7.69
CA TRP A 121 -5.85 6.88 7.56
C TRP A 121 -5.14 6.73 8.90
N THR A 122 -5.43 7.60 9.88
CA THR A 122 -4.93 7.43 11.25
C THR A 122 -5.46 6.12 11.85
N GLU A 123 -6.74 5.83 11.71
CA GLU A 123 -7.33 4.56 12.20
C GLU A 123 -6.68 3.36 11.49
N LEU A 124 -6.56 3.40 10.16
CA LEU A 124 -5.95 2.31 9.37
C LEU A 124 -4.49 2.05 9.75
N PHE A 125 -3.71 3.09 10.01
CA PHE A 125 -2.31 2.95 10.42
C PHE A 125 -2.17 2.34 11.82
N ILE A 126 -3.03 2.76 12.76
CA ILE A 126 -3.03 2.23 14.12
C ILE A 126 -3.54 0.79 14.16
N ASP A 127 -4.54 0.45 13.36
CA ASP A 127 -5.09 -0.90 13.28
C ASP A 127 -4.09 -1.92 12.70
N ASN A 128 -3.20 -1.47 11.80
CA ASN A 128 -2.14 -2.29 11.18
C ASN A 128 -0.73 -1.94 11.69
N LYS A 129 -0.62 -1.57 12.94
CA LYS A 129 0.57 -0.95 13.54
C LYS A 129 1.84 -1.79 13.35
N GLU A 130 1.82 -3.08 13.73
CA GLU A 130 3.04 -3.88 13.74
C GLU A 130 3.63 -4.11 12.33
N PRO A 131 2.84 -4.52 11.31
CA PRO A 131 3.34 -4.61 9.94
C PRO A 131 3.84 -3.26 9.40
N LEU A 132 3.08 -2.18 9.63
CA LEU A 132 3.46 -0.87 9.11
C LEU A 132 4.75 -0.34 9.73
N VAL A 133 4.97 -0.54 11.02
CA VAL A 133 6.22 -0.12 11.69
C VAL A 133 7.42 -0.85 11.11
N ARG A 134 7.31 -2.17 10.83
CA ARG A 134 8.39 -2.92 10.16
C ARG A 134 8.74 -2.34 8.79
N GLU A 135 7.71 -2.02 7.98
CA GLU A 135 7.94 -1.42 6.66
C GLU A 135 8.57 -0.03 6.74
N ILE A 136 8.20 0.77 7.74
CA ILE A 136 8.83 2.07 8.00
C ILE A 136 10.30 1.89 8.37
N ASP A 137 10.62 0.96 9.27
CA ASP A 137 11.98 0.69 9.70
C ASP A 137 12.86 0.24 8.53
N ASP A 138 12.35 -0.63 7.67
CA ASP A 138 13.03 -1.08 6.45
C ASP A 138 13.26 0.06 5.47
N LEU A 139 12.26 0.90 5.24
CA LEU A 139 12.38 2.09 4.39
C LEU A 139 13.43 3.06 4.95
N VAL A 140 13.38 3.35 6.24
CA VAL A 140 14.36 4.23 6.91
C VAL A 140 15.77 3.64 6.80
N SER A 141 15.93 2.34 7.03
CA SER A 141 17.21 1.65 6.87
C SER A 141 17.77 1.81 5.46
N ASN A 142 16.93 1.63 4.43
CA ASN A 142 17.34 1.81 3.04
C ASN A 142 17.69 3.28 2.74
N LEU A 143 16.90 4.25 3.19
CA LEU A 143 17.21 5.68 3.05
C LEU A 143 18.55 6.03 3.71
N MET A 144 18.86 5.44 4.87
CA MET A 144 20.15 5.65 5.55
C MET A 144 21.34 5.10 4.75
N LYS A 145 21.19 3.99 4.00
CA LYS A 145 22.23 3.49 3.08
C LYS A 145 22.52 4.50 1.98
N PHE A 146 21.48 5.02 1.32
CA PHE A 146 21.65 6.07 0.31
C PHE A 146 22.32 7.32 0.90
N LYS A 147 21.84 7.78 2.06
CA LYS A 147 22.45 8.92 2.75
C LYS A 147 23.93 8.68 3.06
N TYR A 148 24.29 7.50 3.56
CA TYR A 148 25.67 7.14 3.86
C TYR A 148 26.57 7.23 2.62
N CYS A 149 26.16 6.63 1.52
CA CYS A 149 26.91 6.67 0.27
C CYS A 149 27.08 8.10 -0.23
N ILE A 150 26.03 8.92 -0.18
CA ILE A 150 26.09 10.32 -0.63
C ILE A 150 27.02 11.15 0.25
N VAL A 151 26.94 11.01 1.58
CA VAL A 151 27.78 11.76 2.53
C VAL A 151 29.26 11.40 2.38
N ASN A 152 29.57 10.13 2.10
CA ASN A 152 30.95 9.66 1.94
C ASN A 152 31.44 9.70 0.48
N GLU A 153 30.62 10.25 -0.43
CA GLU A 153 30.93 10.31 -1.88
C GLU A 153 31.25 8.93 -2.48
N ASP A 154 30.69 7.86 -1.91
CA ASP A 154 30.88 6.50 -2.40
C ASP A 154 30.01 6.24 -3.63
N ALA A 155 30.48 6.71 -4.77
CA ALA A 155 29.78 6.57 -6.05
C ALA A 155 29.59 5.10 -6.48
N ASN A 156 30.53 4.22 -6.10
CA ASN A 156 30.47 2.82 -6.49
C ASN A 156 29.34 2.10 -5.74
N GLU A 157 29.30 2.20 -4.41
CA GLU A 157 28.25 1.58 -3.61
C GLU A 157 26.88 2.20 -3.93
N LEU A 158 26.81 3.51 -4.12
CA LEU A 158 25.58 4.19 -4.53
C LEU A 158 25.04 3.64 -5.86
N CYS A 159 25.92 3.42 -6.83
CA CYS A 159 25.55 2.83 -8.12
C CYS A 159 25.04 1.39 -7.98
N GLU A 160 25.68 0.58 -7.15
CA GLU A 160 25.24 -0.80 -6.90
C GLU A 160 23.88 -0.87 -6.19
N LEU A 161 23.61 0.03 -5.23
CA LEU A 161 22.28 0.14 -4.60
C LEU A 161 21.19 0.45 -5.63
N MET A 162 21.44 1.40 -6.54
CA MET A 162 20.48 1.74 -7.60
C MET A 162 20.28 0.59 -8.59
N LYS A 163 21.35 -0.09 -9.01
CA LYS A 163 21.25 -1.28 -9.88
C LYS A 163 20.43 -2.40 -9.24
N LYS A 164 20.62 -2.62 -7.93
CA LYS A 164 19.83 -3.60 -7.18
C LYS A 164 18.34 -3.25 -7.22
N GLY A 165 18.00 -1.98 -7.01
CA GLY A 165 16.62 -1.51 -7.10
C GLY A 165 16.03 -1.72 -8.50
N ASN A 166 16.78 -1.37 -9.55
CA ASN A 166 16.36 -1.57 -10.93
C ASN A 166 16.08 -3.03 -11.24
N LYS A 167 17.02 -3.93 -10.86
CA LYS A 167 16.85 -5.36 -11.05
C LYS A 167 15.59 -5.91 -10.38
N ILE A 168 15.35 -5.53 -9.13
CA ILE A 168 14.11 -5.93 -8.42
C ILE A 168 12.89 -5.42 -9.18
N LYS A 169 12.91 -4.16 -9.65
CA LYS A 169 11.77 -3.59 -10.39
C LYS A 169 11.51 -4.31 -11.71
N GLU A 170 12.55 -4.72 -12.43
CA GLU A 170 12.45 -5.52 -13.66
C GLU A 170 11.85 -6.91 -13.40
N GLU A 171 12.19 -7.54 -12.27
CA GLU A 171 11.68 -8.86 -11.89
C GLU A 171 10.21 -8.86 -11.47
N ILE A 172 9.72 -7.77 -10.89
CA ILE A 172 8.33 -7.66 -10.41
C ILE A 172 7.37 -7.01 -11.41
N GLY A 173 7.83 -6.46 -12.52
CA GLY A 173 7.02 -5.86 -13.59
C GLY A 173 6.68 -4.39 -13.39
#